data_8d8a021c1052f50da7a015a10425f0b8
#
_entry.id   8d8a021c1052f50da7a015a10425f0b8
#
_cell.length_a   1.000
_cell.length_b   1.000
_cell.length_c   1.000
_cell.angle_alpha   90.00
_cell.angle_beta   90.00
_cell.angle_gamma   90.00
#
_symmetry.space_group_name_H-M   'P 1'
#
loop_
_entity.id
_entity.type
_entity.pdbx_description
1 polymer ?
#
loop_
_entity_poly.entity_id
_entity_poly.type
_entity_poly.pdbx_seq_one_letter_code
_entity_poly.pdbx_strand_id
1 'polypeptide(L)'
;LEKLIVTVAPTGTITTRAQTPYVPITPKEIAQEVYLSWKKGASIAHIHVREEDGTPSMDAKLYQETMERIKDKCDILISLTTAGKLYMELEERLAVCDLAPDFASLNAGPLNFGEVPFQNSQDTMRKIASRMNEFKVKPEIEIFELGMLGNAQKIINEGLIPAPFHYQFVLGAPGGTPATPKNLLHMLDHLPENSTWGVVAFSNQIPLQAIAISQGGHVRVGMEDHIYYRPGELAKSNADFVERIVNLSNELGREVASPEEARKILTLPVRDGQLADHM
;
A
#
# COMPACT_ATOMS: atom_id res chain seq x y z
N LEU A 1 13.72 -7.74 16.18
CA LEU A 1 12.69 -7.09 15.36
C LEU A 1 11.73 -8.14 14.81
N GLU A 2 10.45 -7.79 14.65
CA GLU A 2 9.49 -8.59 13.89
C GLU A 2 9.95 -8.74 12.44
N LYS A 3 9.48 -9.80 11.76
CA LYS A 3 9.80 -10.02 10.35
C LYS A 3 9.34 -8.85 9.48
N LEU A 4 10.08 -8.62 8.41
CA LEU A 4 9.77 -7.54 7.45
C LEU A 4 8.57 -7.91 6.59
N ILE A 5 7.56 -7.08 6.58
CA ILE A 5 6.47 -7.14 5.59
C ILE A 5 6.91 -6.36 4.35
N VAL A 6 6.81 -7.01 3.19
CA VAL A 6 7.06 -6.38 1.88
C VAL A 6 5.74 -6.25 1.13
N THR A 7 5.33 -5.01 0.86
CA THR A 7 4.16 -4.70 0.04
C THR A 7 4.59 -4.42 -1.39
N VAL A 8 3.94 -5.07 -2.36
CA VAL A 8 4.12 -4.72 -3.77
C VAL A 8 2.96 -3.86 -4.26
N ALA A 9 3.26 -2.74 -4.94
CA ALA A 9 2.32 -1.83 -5.59
C ALA A 9 2.57 -1.83 -7.11
N PRO A 10 1.91 -2.73 -7.89
CA PRO A 10 2.36 -3.03 -9.24
C PRO A 10 1.99 -1.98 -10.30
N THR A 11 0.93 -1.21 -10.11
CA THR A 11 0.28 -0.49 -11.21
C THR A 11 0.18 1.03 -10.97
N GLY A 12 -0.46 1.44 -9.85
CA GLY A 12 -0.74 2.84 -9.56
C GLY A 12 -1.60 3.56 -10.61
N THR A 13 -1.60 4.90 -10.57
CA THR A 13 -2.37 5.75 -11.48
C THR A 13 -1.52 6.57 -12.45
N ILE A 14 -0.22 6.76 -12.17
CA ILE A 14 0.65 7.74 -12.85
C ILE A 14 1.53 7.08 -13.89
N THR A 15 2.10 5.92 -13.60
CA THR A 15 3.03 5.22 -14.48
C THR A 15 2.32 4.76 -15.75
N THR A 16 2.87 5.06 -16.91
CA THR A 16 2.31 4.71 -18.22
C THR A 16 3.21 3.75 -19.00
N ARG A 17 2.65 3.06 -20.00
CA ARG A 17 3.43 2.20 -20.91
C ARG A 17 4.44 2.98 -21.76
N ALA A 18 4.24 4.28 -21.93
CA ALA A 18 5.23 5.14 -22.58
C ALA A 18 6.49 5.36 -21.72
N GLN A 19 6.33 5.34 -20.39
CA GLN A 19 7.44 5.47 -19.44
C GLN A 19 8.15 4.14 -19.21
N THR A 20 7.39 3.04 -19.11
CA THR A 20 7.90 1.67 -19.02
C THR A 20 6.92 0.69 -19.67
N PRO A 21 7.37 -0.19 -20.59
CA PRO A 21 6.50 -1.18 -21.20
C PRO A 21 6.07 -2.29 -20.22
N TYR A 22 6.68 -2.34 -19.03
CA TYR A 22 6.51 -3.42 -18.06
C TYR A 22 5.40 -3.16 -17.03
N VAL A 23 4.79 -1.96 -17.00
CA VAL A 23 3.70 -1.68 -16.08
C VAL A 23 2.46 -2.51 -16.44
N PRO A 24 1.92 -3.31 -15.49
CA PRO A 24 0.72 -4.08 -15.73
C PRO A 24 -0.52 -3.17 -15.74
N ILE A 25 -1.45 -3.38 -16.66
CA ILE A 25 -2.67 -2.57 -16.81
C ILE A 25 -3.92 -3.42 -16.56
N THR A 26 -4.02 -4.57 -17.22
CA THR A 26 -5.21 -5.42 -17.14
C THR A 26 -5.25 -6.25 -15.84
N PRO A 27 -6.43 -6.68 -15.36
CA PRO A 27 -6.55 -7.57 -14.20
C PRO A 27 -5.66 -8.82 -14.31
N LYS A 28 -5.52 -9.38 -15.52
CA LYS A 28 -4.66 -10.53 -15.78
C LYS A 28 -3.18 -10.20 -15.60
N GLU A 29 -2.72 -9.07 -16.12
CA GLU A 29 -1.33 -8.63 -15.99
C GLU A 29 -0.99 -8.29 -14.54
N ILE A 30 -1.90 -7.58 -13.85
CA ILE A 30 -1.74 -7.22 -12.43
C ILE A 30 -1.61 -8.49 -11.59
N ALA A 31 -2.53 -9.45 -11.75
CA ALA A 31 -2.48 -10.70 -11.01
C ALA A 31 -1.21 -11.52 -11.31
N GLN A 32 -0.69 -11.45 -12.53
CA GLN A 32 0.56 -12.12 -12.88
C GLN A 32 1.78 -11.46 -12.20
N GLU A 33 1.86 -10.12 -12.19
CA GLU A 33 2.93 -9.38 -11.52
C GLU A 33 2.88 -9.56 -9.99
N VAL A 34 1.68 -9.58 -9.40
CA VAL A 34 1.48 -9.90 -7.98
C VAL A 34 1.98 -11.31 -7.66
N TYR A 35 1.62 -12.30 -8.47
CA TYR A 35 2.09 -13.68 -8.28
C TYR A 35 3.62 -13.79 -8.35
N LEU A 36 4.26 -13.14 -9.33
CA LEU A 36 5.73 -13.14 -9.44
C LEU A 36 6.38 -12.47 -8.22
N SER A 37 5.79 -11.38 -7.73
CA SER A 37 6.24 -10.66 -6.54
C SER A 37 6.06 -11.48 -5.26
N TRP A 38 4.93 -12.18 -5.13
CA TRP A 38 4.69 -13.11 -4.03
C TRP A 38 5.75 -14.24 -3.98
N LYS A 39 6.10 -14.81 -5.12
CA LYS A 39 7.19 -15.81 -5.21
C LYS A 39 8.55 -15.26 -4.77
N LYS A 40 8.75 -13.96 -4.80
CA LYS A 40 9.98 -13.29 -4.35
C LYS A 40 9.91 -12.81 -2.90
N GLY A 41 8.77 -13.01 -2.21
CA GLY A 41 8.60 -12.72 -0.79
C GLY A 41 7.71 -11.51 -0.47
N ALA A 42 6.93 -11.00 -1.42
CA ALA A 42 5.89 -10.02 -1.08
C ALA A 42 4.77 -10.68 -0.27
N SER A 43 4.36 -10.04 0.82
CA SER A 43 3.28 -10.50 1.72
C SER A 43 1.97 -9.78 1.48
N ILE A 44 2.01 -8.56 0.93
CA ILE A 44 0.86 -7.71 0.65
C ILE A 44 0.96 -7.20 -0.79
N ALA A 45 -0.18 -7.13 -1.49
CA ALA A 45 -0.31 -6.45 -2.77
C ALA A 45 -1.25 -5.25 -2.63
N HIS A 46 -0.74 -4.04 -2.90
CA HIS A 46 -1.52 -2.81 -2.99
C HIS A 46 -2.01 -2.62 -4.42
N ILE A 47 -3.32 -2.59 -4.61
CA ILE A 47 -3.93 -2.72 -5.93
C ILE A 47 -4.65 -1.43 -6.34
N HIS A 48 -4.26 -0.94 -7.49
CA HIS A 48 -5.02 -0.05 -8.38
C HIS A 48 -5.51 -0.84 -9.59
N VAL A 49 -6.60 -0.41 -10.19
CA VAL A 49 -7.10 -0.96 -11.45
C VAL A 49 -7.21 0.13 -12.50
N ARG A 50 -7.17 -0.28 -13.77
CA ARG A 50 -7.26 0.60 -14.92
C ARG A 50 -8.15 0.00 -15.98
N GLU A 51 -8.75 0.86 -16.80
CA GLU A 51 -9.40 0.47 -18.04
C GLU A 51 -8.37 -0.12 -19.01
N GLU A 52 -8.82 -0.79 -20.06
CA GLU A 52 -7.93 -1.41 -21.06
C GLU A 52 -7.00 -0.41 -21.78
N ASP A 53 -7.43 0.84 -21.91
CA ASP A 53 -6.63 1.93 -22.50
C ASP A 53 -5.56 2.50 -21.53
N GLY A 54 -5.54 2.01 -20.29
CA GLY A 54 -4.64 2.45 -19.22
C GLY A 54 -5.16 3.61 -18.38
N THR A 55 -6.37 4.10 -18.62
CA THR A 55 -7.01 5.14 -17.79
C THR A 55 -7.26 4.60 -16.38
N PRO A 56 -6.89 5.33 -15.30
CA PRO A 56 -7.19 4.92 -13.92
C PRO A 56 -8.69 4.75 -13.68
N SER A 57 -9.08 3.68 -12.99
CA SER A 57 -10.48 3.34 -12.72
C SER A 57 -10.75 3.13 -11.24
N MET A 58 -12.00 3.35 -10.83
CA MET A 58 -12.56 2.97 -9.53
C MET A 58 -13.70 1.97 -9.68
N ASP A 59 -13.83 1.31 -10.84
CA ASP A 59 -14.88 0.30 -11.04
C ASP A 59 -14.67 -0.90 -10.12
N ALA A 60 -15.62 -1.10 -9.21
CA ALA A 60 -15.60 -2.21 -8.25
C ALA A 60 -15.54 -3.58 -8.93
N LYS A 61 -16.07 -3.73 -10.16
CA LYS A 61 -16.01 -4.99 -10.92
C LYS A 61 -14.57 -5.31 -11.36
N LEU A 62 -13.80 -4.30 -11.80
CA LEU A 62 -12.40 -4.48 -12.14
C LEU A 62 -11.56 -4.85 -10.91
N TYR A 63 -11.84 -4.23 -9.74
CA TYR A 63 -11.21 -4.62 -8.48
C TYR A 63 -11.57 -6.07 -8.12
N GLN A 64 -12.84 -6.43 -8.18
CA GLN A 64 -13.30 -7.79 -7.87
C GLN A 64 -12.62 -8.82 -8.78
N GLU A 65 -12.63 -8.61 -10.10
CA GLU A 65 -11.96 -9.49 -11.06
C GLU A 65 -10.45 -9.63 -10.75
N THR A 66 -9.79 -8.51 -10.44
CA THR A 66 -8.36 -8.51 -10.10
C THR A 66 -8.09 -9.32 -8.83
N MET A 67 -8.89 -9.13 -7.78
CA MET A 67 -8.80 -9.88 -6.54
C MET A 67 -9.00 -11.39 -6.75
N GLU A 68 -10.01 -11.78 -7.50
CA GLU A 68 -10.30 -13.19 -7.84
C GLU A 68 -9.12 -13.81 -8.56
N ARG A 69 -8.58 -13.15 -9.59
CA ARG A 69 -7.41 -13.62 -10.33
C ARG A 69 -6.13 -13.73 -9.50
N ILE A 70 -5.96 -12.86 -8.50
CA ILE A 70 -4.84 -12.94 -7.54
C ILE A 70 -5.04 -14.15 -6.63
N LYS A 71 -6.22 -14.30 -6.04
CA LYS A 71 -6.55 -15.41 -5.12
C LYS A 71 -6.44 -16.77 -5.78
N ASP A 72 -6.72 -16.89 -7.08
CA ASP A 72 -6.54 -18.11 -7.86
C ASP A 72 -5.07 -18.52 -8.00
N LYS A 73 -4.12 -17.62 -7.74
CA LYS A 73 -2.68 -17.86 -7.94
C LYS A 73 -1.88 -17.95 -6.64
N CYS A 74 -2.25 -17.22 -5.61
CA CYS A 74 -1.48 -17.13 -4.36
C CYS A 74 -2.32 -16.60 -3.20
N ASP A 75 -1.81 -16.79 -1.98
CA ASP A 75 -2.41 -16.41 -0.71
C ASP A 75 -2.00 -15.01 -0.21
N ILE A 76 -1.42 -14.18 -1.09
CA ILE A 76 -0.99 -12.83 -0.74
C ILE A 76 -2.13 -12.00 -0.15
N LEU A 77 -1.85 -11.16 0.85
CA LEU A 77 -2.82 -10.24 1.41
C LEU A 77 -3.12 -9.11 0.41
N ILE A 78 -4.38 -8.70 0.31
CA ILE A 78 -4.79 -7.70 -0.66
C ILE A 78 -5.15 -6.39 0.05
N SER A 79 -4.47 -5.30 -0.34
CA SER A 79 -4.80 -3.92 -0.01
C SER A 79 -5.37 -3.24 -1.26
N LEU A 80 -6.56 -2.65 -1.16
CA LEU A 80 -7.14 -1.87 -2.25
C LEU A 80 -7.00 -0.38 -1.99
N THR A 81 -6.71 0.40 -3.04
CA THR A 81 -6.71 1.85 -2.91
C THR A 81 -8.15 2.38 -2.83
N THR A 82 -8.39 3.36 -1.95
CA THR A 82 -9.59 4.21 -1.98
C THR A 82 -9.36 5.52 -2.73
N ALA A 83 -8.22 5.66 -3.41
CA ALA A 83 -7.78 6.88 -4.10
C ALA A 83 -7.24 6.57 -5.51
N GLY A 84 -8.00 5.80 -6.28
CA GLY A 84 -7.56 5.23 -7.55
C GLY A 84 -7.57 6.16 -8.76
N LYS A 85 -8.13 7.38 -8.65
CA LYS A 85 -8.10 8.42 -9.70
C LYS A 85 -8.20 9.81 -9.08
N LEU A 86 -7.95 10.87 -9.84
CA LEU A 86 -7.90 12.25 -9.31
C LEU A 86 -9.28 12.78 -8.92
N TYR A 87 -10.26 12.64 -9.76
CA TYR A 87 -11.64 13.08 -9.51
C TYR A 87 -12.53 11.87 -9.34
N MET A 88 -12.97 11.61 -8.12
CA MET A 88 -13.79 10.46 -7.78
C MET A 88 -14.86 10.84 -6.77
N GLU A 89 -16.00 10.24 -6.93
CA GLU A 89 -17.10 10.39 -5.99
C GLU A 89 -16.84 9.54 -4.74
N LEU A 90 -17.41 9.95 -3.62
CA LEU A 90 -17.25 9.22 -2.36
C LEU A 90 -17.77 7.78 -2.48
N GLU A 91 -18.87 7.57 -3.18
CA GLU A 91 -19.51 6.29 -3.41
C GLU A 91 -18.57 5.30 -4.12
N GLU A 92 -17.78 5.76 -5.09
CA GLU A 92 -16.77 4.93 -5.76
C GLU A 92 -15.69 4.45 -4.78
N ARG A 93 -15.29 5.32 -3.85
CA ARG A 93 -14.29 5.01 -2.81
C ARG A 93 -14.84 4.02 -1.77
N LEU A 94 -16.12 4.17 -1.40
CA LEU A 94 -16.79 3.28 -0.46
C LEU A 94 -17.01 1.89 -1.07
N ALA A 95 -17.38 1.81 -2.35
CA ALA A 95 -17.61 0.55 -3.06
C ALA A 95 -16.38 -0.38 -3.06
N VAL A 96 -15.18 0.17 -3.01
CA VAL A 96 -13.94 -0.61 -2.86
C VAL A 96 -13.88 -1.31 -1.48
N CYS A 97 -14.35 -0.63 -0.43
CA CYS A 97 -14.41 -1.23 0.91
C CYS A 97 -15.42 -2.38 0.98
N ASP A 98 -16.53 -2.30 0.21
CA ASP A 98 -17.58 -3.31 0.17
C ASP A 98 -17.10 -4.66 -0.36
N LEU A 99 -16.01 -4.67 -1.14
CA LEU A 99 -15.34 -5.89 -1.61
C LEU A 99 -14.61 -6.63 -0.49
N ALA A 100 -14.56 -6.03 0.69
CA ALA A 100 -13.94 -6.58 1.88
C ALA A 100 -12.50 -7.10 1.63
N PRO A 101 -11.54 -6.30 1.13
CA PRO A 101 -10.13 -6.67 1.07
C PRO A 101 -9.54 -6.80 2.48
N ASP A 102 -8.30 -7.33 2.61
CA ASP A 102 -7.62 -7.40 3.90
C ASP A 102 -7.32 -6.00 4.44
N PHE A 103 -6.92 -5.08 3.54
CA PHE A 103 -6.67 -3.67 3.79
C PHE A 103 -7.36 -2.78 2.77
N ALA A 104 -7.52 -1.51 3.12
CA ALA A 104 -7.71 -0.45 2.13
C ALA A 104 -7.01 0.82 2.59
N SER A 105 -6.52 1.64 1.65
CA SER A 105 -5.82 2.86 1.99
C SER A 105 -6.78 3.91 2.56
N LEU A 106 -6.35 4.60 3.62
CA LEU A 106 -7.02 5.74 4.21
C LEU A 106 -6.06 6.93 4.22
N ASN A 107 -6.13 7.78 3.19
CA ASN A 107 -5.34 8.99 3.14
C ASN A 107 -5.73 9.93 4.30
N ALA A 108 -4.76 10.36 5.10
CA ALA A 108 -5.05 11.11 6.33
C ALA A 108 -5.23 12.62 6.12
N GLY A 109 -5.66 13.05 4.95
CA GLY A 109 -5.96 14.46 4.66
C GLY A 109 -5.90 14.81 3.17
N PRO A 110 -6.20 16.07 2.81
CA PRO A 110 -6.05 16.58 1.47
C PRO A 110 -4.58 16.81 1.14
N LEU A 111 -4.24 16.79 -0.15
CA LEU A 111 -2.90 17.04 -0.65
C LEU A 111 -2.96 17.73 -2.01
N ASN A 112 -2.06 18.65 -2.29
CA ASN A 112 -1.84 19.10 -3.65
C ASN A 112 -0.95 18.09 -4.38
N PHE A 113 -1.56 17.15 -5.11
CA PHE A 113 -0.80 16.16 -5.86
C PHE A 113 -0.27 16.79 -7.16
N GLY A 114 0.91 17.41 -7.07
CA GLY A 114 1.41 18.32 -8.09
C GLY A 114 0.54 19.56 -8.19
N GLU A 115 -0.06 19.81 -9.35
CA GLU A 115 -0.96 20.94 -9.59
C GLU A 115 -2.44 20.63 -9.31
N VAL A 116 -2.76 19.38 -8.97
CA VAL A 116 -4.14 18.93 -8.78
C VAL A 116 -4.43 18.71 -7.30
N PRO A 117 -5.47 19.36 -6.73
CA PRO A 117 -5.86 19.14 -5.36
C PRO A 117 -6.56 17.78 -5.22
N PHE A 118 -5.96 16.90 -4.40
CA PHE A 118 -6.61 15.68 -3.92
C PHE A 118 -7.48 16.03 -2.72
N GLN A 119 -8.79 15.89 -2.87
CA GLN A 119 -9.78 16.22 -1.84
C GLN A 119 -9.94 15.05 -0.87
N ASN A 120 -9.70 15.29 0.42
CA ASN A 120 -9.95 14.28 1.46
C ASN A 120 -10.22 14.97 2.81
N SER A 121 -11.45 15.44 2.99
CA SER A 121 -11.87 16.13 4.22
C SER A 121 -11.95 15.18 5.41
N GLN A 122 -12.00 15.73 6.62
CA GLN A 122 -12.25 14.96 7.84
C GLN A 122 -13.58 14.17 7.77
N ASP A 123 -14.62 14.74 7.15
CA ASP A 123 -15.91 14.06 6.95
C ASP A 123 -15.76 12.87 5.99
N THR A 124 -15.03 13.05 4.89
CA THR A 124 -14.71 11.96 3.95
C THR A 124 -13.93 10.85 4.64
N MET A 125 -12.92 11.19 5.44
CA MET A 125 -12.14 10.21 6.21
C MET A 125 -13.02 9.41 7.18
N ARG A 126 -13.95 10.07 7.90
CA ARG A 126 -14.91 9.39 8.80
C ARG A 126 -15.77 8.39 8.06
N LYS A 127 -16.33 8.78 6.92
CA LYS A 127 -17.20 7.92 6.11
C LYS A 127 -16.45 6.69 5.59
N ILE A 128 -15.21 6.87 5.10
CA ILE A 128 -14.37 5.76 4.64
C ILE A 128 -13.98 4.86 5.82
N ALA A 129 -13.51 5.42 6.94
CA ALA A 129 -13.13 4.63 8.11
C ALA A 129 -14.33 3.85 8.69
N SER A 130 -15.53 4.45 8.74
CA SER A 130 -16.76 3.79 9.16
C SER A 130 -17.10 2.61 8.24
N ARG A 131 -16.96 2.80 6.91
CA ARG A 131 -17.22 1.74 5.94
C ARG A 131 -16.20 0.62 6.05
N MET A 132 -14.92 0.93 6.21
CA MET A 132 -13.89 -0.06 6.48
C MET A 132 -14.20 -0.89 7.74
N ASN A 133 -14.63 -0.24 8.81
CA ASN A 133 -15.00 -0.92 10.06
C ASN A 133 -16.22 -1.84 9.87
N GLU A 134 -17.25 -1.39 9.15
CA GLU A 134 -18.44 -2.18 8.81
C GLU A 134 -18.07 -3.48 8.07
N PHE A 135 -17.18 -3.41 7.11
CA PHE A 135 -16.75 -4.54 6.28
C PHE A 135 -15.50 -5.26 6.83
N LYS A 136 -15.05 -4.94 8.05
CA LYS A 136 -13.87 -5.53 8.70
C LYS A 136 -12.60 -5.41 7.84
N VAL A 137 -12.46 -4.30 7.13
CA VAL A 137 -11.27 -3.94 6.35
C VAL A 137 -10.31 -3.17 7.25
N LYS A 138 -9.04 -3.55 7.32
CA LYS A 138 -8.06 -2.79 8.09
C LYS A 138 -7.64 -1.53 7.34
N PRO A 139 -7.73 -0.33 7.96
CA PRO A 139 -7.19 0.88 7.35
C PRO A 139 -5.66 0.84 7.27
N GLU A 140 -5.10 1.09 6.08
CA GLU A 140 -3.71 1.49 5.87
C GLU A 140 -3.68 3.02 5.86
N ILE A 141 -3.22 3.61 6.96
CA ILE A 141 -3.28 5.07 7.16
C ILE A 141 -2.11 5.71 6.40
N GLU A 142 -2.39 6.31 5.24
CA GLU A 142 -1.37 6.94 4.40
C GLU A 142 -1.07 8.38 4.86
N ILE A 143 0.21 8.62 5.13
CA ILE A 143 0.74 9.89 5.65
C ILE A 143 1.73 10.48 4.65
N PHE A 144 1.33 11.55 3.99
CA PHE A 144 2.15 12.29 3.02
C PHE A 144 2.89 13.48 3.64
N GLU A 145 2.40 13.98 4.77
CA GLU A 145 3.03 15.08 5.50
C GLU A 145 2.67 15.01 7.00
N LEU A 146 3.48 15.66 7.83
CA LEU A 146 3.43 15.52 9.30
C LEU A 146 2.05 15.84 9.91
N GLY A 147 1.37 16.88 9.41
CA GLY A 147 0.05 17.29 9.92
C GLY A 147 -1.03 16.21 9.75
N MET A 148 -0.84 15.29 8.81
CA MET A 148 -1.76 14.17 8.59
C MET A 148 -1.79 13.18 9.78
N LEU A 149 -0.71 13.06 10.56
CA LEU A 149 -0.74 12.28 11.81
C LEU A 149 -1.79 12.83 12.79
N GLY A 150 -1.87 14.15 12.93
CA GLY A 150 -2.89 14.80 13.75
C GLY A 150 -4.31 14.61 13.21
N ASN A 151 -4.48 14.54 11.89
CA ASN A 151 -5.77 14.24 11.28
C ASN A 151 -6.21 12.80 11.55
N ALA A 152 -5.29 11.84 11.36
CA ALA A 152 -5.54 10.43 11.68
C ALA A 152 -5.90 10.24 13.16
N GLN A 153 -5.16 10.91 14.06
CA GLN A 153 -5.41 10.82 15.51
C GLN A 153 -6.83 11.25 15.89
N LYS A 154 -7.44 12.23 15.19
CA LYS A 154 -8.84 12.61 15.45
C LYS A 154 -9.79 11.46 15.14
N ILE A 155 -9.62 10.81 14.00
CA ILE A 155 -10.47 9.68 13.58
C ILE A 155 -10.30 8.47 14.52
N ILE A 156 -9.06 8.24 14.98
CA ILE A 156 -8.74 7.22 15.98
C ILE A 156 -9.43 7.52 17.31
N ASN A 157 -9.36 8.76 17.81
CA ASN A 157 -10.00 9.18 19.05
C ASN A 157 -11.54 9.10 19.03
N GLU A 158 -12.12 9.18 17.83
CA GLU A 158 -13.55 8.95 17.59
C GLU A 158 -13.92 7.44 17.60
N GLY A 159 -12.94 6.54 17.72
CA GLY A 159 -13.16 5.09 17.77
C GLY A 159 -13.44 4.45 16.39
N LEU A 160 -13.19 5.17 15.29
CA LEU A 160 -13.49 4.69 13.95
C LEU A 160 -12.38 3.80 13.37
N ILE A 161 -11.18 3.85 13.93
CA ILE A 161 -10.05 2.99 13.55
C ILE A 161 -9.63 2.19 14.79
N PRO A 162 -9.84 0.86 14.82
CA PRO A 162 -9.42 0.02 15.94
C PRO A 162 -7.90 -0.21 15.94
N ALA A 163 -7.32 -0.26 17.13
CA ALA A 163 -5.92 -0.65 17.33
C ALA A 163 -5.72 -2.17 17.06
N PRO A 164 -4.48 -2.61 16.72
CA PRO A 164 -3.28 -1.81 16.47
C PRO A 164 -3.37 -1.05 15.15
N PHE A 165 -2.74 0.13 15.07
CA PHE A 165 -2.78 0.98 13.88
C PHE A 165 -1.68 0.59 12.89
N HIS A 166 -1.93 0.78 11.59
CA HIS A 166 -0.91 0.61 10.54
C HIS A 166 -0.77 1.89 9.72
N TYR A 167 0.41 2.49 9.77
CA TYR A 167 0.74 3.73 9.06
C TYR A 167 1.64 3.43 7.86
N GLN A 168 1.34 4.06 6.73
CA GLN A 168 2.18 4.04 5.54
C GLN A 168 2.70 5.44 5.27
N PHE A 169 3.99 5.69 5.53
CA PHE A 169 4.63 6.97 5.18
C PHE A 169 4.92 7.00 3.69
N VAL A 170 4.36 7.98 2.99
CA VAL A 170 4.49 8.19 1.56
C VAL A 170 5.35 9.40 1.31
N LEU A 171 6.64 9.20 1.02
CA LEU A 171 7.62 10.27 0.96
C LEU A 171 8.05 10.59 -0.48
N GLY A 172 8.24 11.87 -0.78
CA GLY A 172 8.68 12.36 -2.08
C GLY A 172 7.59 12.41 -3.14
N ALA A 173 6.33 12.14 -2.79
CA ALA A 173 5.19 12.42 -3.65
C ALA A 173 5.07 13.93 -3.89
N PRO A 174 4.64 14.37 -5.09
CA PRO A 174 4.41 15.78 -5.35
C PRO A 174 3.46 16.41 -4.32
N GLY A 175 3.88 17.50 -3.68
CA GLY A 175 3.11 18.17 -2.63
C GLY A 175 3.23 17.57 -1.23
N GLY A 176 3.88 16.42 -1.08
CA GLY A 176 4.14 15.77 0.20
C GLY A 176 5.53 16.06 0.77
N THR A 177 5.83 15.43 1.91
CA THR A 177 7.13 15.54 2.58
C THR A 177 8.24 14.95 1.70
N PRO A 178 9.38 15.66 1.50
CA PRO A 178 10.50 15.15 0.72
C PRO A 178 11.07 13.85 1.27
N ALA A 179 11.45 12.92 0.36
CA ALA A 179 11.99 11.61 0.69
C ALA A 179 13.44 11.71 1.19
N THR A 180 13.61 12.08 2.47
CA THR A 180 14.91 12.15 3.14
C THR A 180 14.93 11.34 4.42
N PRO A 181 16.10 10.76 4.82
CA PRO A 181 16.25 10.10 6.12
C PRO A 181 15.79 10.96 7.29
N LYS A 182 16.14 12.24 7.28
CA LYS A 182 15.77 13.18 8.35
C LYS A 182 14.25 13.33 8.50
N ASN A 183 13.53 13.44 7.38
CA ASN A 183 12.08 13.57 7.41
C ASN A 183 11.40 12.29 7.89
N LEU A 184 11.87 11.12 7.44
CA LEU A 184 11.34 9.84 7.91
C LEU A 184 11.52 9.71 9.42
N LEU A 185 12.73 9.92 9.94
CA LEU A 185 13.00 9.81 11.37
C LEU A 185 12.18 10.81 12.18
N HIS A 186 12.05 12.06 11.69
CA HIS A 186 11.20 13.05 12.34
C HIS A 186 9.73 12.65 12.40
N MET A 187 9.20 12.04 11.34
CA MET A 187 7.81 11.55 11.36
C MET A 187 7.64 10.37 12.31
N LEU A 188 8.64 9.51 12.45
CA LEU A 188 8.61 8.40 13.40
C LEU A 188 8.55 8.86 14.86
N ASP A 189 9.18 9.98 15.20
CA ASP A 189 9.12 10.58 16.56
C ASP A 189 7.69 10.95 16.98
N HIS A 190 6.76 11.07 16.01
CA HIS A 190 5.36 11.42 16.25
C HIS A 190 4.40 10.24 16.05
N LEU A 191 4.93 9.04 15.81
CA LEU A 191 4.10 7.86 15.62
C LEU A 191 3.45 7.44 16.95
N PRO A 192 2.10 7.22 16.97
CA PRO A 192 1.44 6.77 18.19
C PRO A 192 1.93 5.40 18.66
N GLU A 193 1.90 5.16 19.96
CA GLU A 193 2.14 3.83 20.53
C GLU A 193 1.17 2.79 19.94
N ASN A 194 1.54 1.52 19.98
CA ASN A 194 0.78 0.41 19.38
C ASN A 194 0.54 0.52 17.88
N SER A 195 1.50 1.12 17.17
CA SER A 195 1.47 1.27 15.73
C SER A 195 2.53 0.41 15.06
N THR A 196 2.16 -0.21 13.95
CA THR A 196 3.10 -0.67 12.94
C THR A 196 3.21 0.39 11.85
N TRP A 197 4.32 0.39 11.11
CA TRP A 197 4.51 1.38 10.07
C TRP A 197 5.30 0.83 8.88
N GLY A 198 5.06 1.38 7.72
CA GLY A 198 5.81 1.13 6.52
C GLY A 198 6.25 2.43 5.84
N VAL A 199 7.17 2.32 4.89
CA VAL A 199 7.60 3.44 4.06
C VAL A 199 7.54 3.08 2.58
N VAL A 200 7.07 4.04 1.80
CA VAL A 200 7.23 4.10 0.35
C VAL A 200 7.88 5.44 -0.01
N ALA A 201 8.72 5.44 -1.02
CA ALA A 201 9.40 6.65 -1.46
C ALA A 201 9.41 6.76 -2.98
N PHE A 202 9.00 7.92 -3.51
CA PHE A 202 9.06 8.25 -4.94
C PHE A 202 10.50 8.56 -5.42
N SER A 203 11.42 8.81 -4.48
CA SER A 203 12.86 9.00 -4.71
C SER A 203 13.64 8.50 -3.50
N ASN A 204 14.98 8.36 -3.61
CA ASN A 204 15.84 7.87 -2.52
C ASN A 204 15.36 6.57 -1.86
N GLN A 205 14.77 5.67 -2.63
CA GLN A 205 14.11 4.47 -2.09
C GLN A 205 15.03 3.65 -1.19
N ILE A 206 16.17 3.20 -1.71
CA ILE A 206 17.05 2.28 -0.99
C ILE A 206 17.51 2.82 0.38
N PRO A 207 17.98 4.08 0.53
CA PRO A 207 18.30 4.62 1.84
C PRO A 207 17.13 4.61 2.84
N LEU A 208 15.93 4.98 2.41
CA LEU A 208 14.75 5.00 3.28
C LEU A 208 14.26 3.59 3.63
N GLN A 209 14.29 2.67 2.68
CA GLN A 209 13.97 1.26 2.88
C GLN A 209 14.96 0.58 3.85
N ALA A 210 16.27 0.86 3.73
CA ALA A 210 17.28 0.36 4.66
C ALA A 210 17.04 0.87 6.10
N ILE A 211 16.65 2.14 6.25
CA ILE A 211 16.25 2.70 7.54
C ILE A 211 15.01 1.97 8.08
N ALA A 212 13.97 1.79 7.25
CA ALA A 212 12.78 1.08 7.68
C ALA A 212 13.09 -0.34 8.14
N ILE A 213 13.88 -1.09 7.37
CA ILE A 213 14.29 -2.45 7.73
C ILE A 213 15.02 -2.48 9.08
N SER A 214 15.93 -1.52 9.31
CA SER A 214 16.75 -1.45 10.51
C SER A 214 15.98 -0.93 11.73
N GLN A 215 14.95 -0.09 11.55
CA GLN A 215 14.18 0.54 12.63
C GLN A 215 12.85 -0.18 12.93
N GLY A 216 12.62 -1.38 12.38
CA GLY A 216 11.41 -2.15 12.65
C GLY A 216 10.20 -1.80 11.78
N GLY A 217 10.35 -0.89 10.81
CA GLY A 217 9.31 -0.58 9.84
C GLY A 217 9.19 -1.62 8.72
N HIS A 218 8.17 -1.48 7.91
CA HIS A 218 7.90 -2.29 6.73
C HIS A 218 8.17 -1.51 5.45
N VAL A 219 8.15 -2.19 4.30
CA VAL A 219 8.57 -1.58 3.03
C VAL A 219 7.53 -1.83 1.94
N ARG A 220 7.17 -0.78 1.20
CA ARG A 220 6.41 -0.86 -0.04
C ARG A 220 7.30 -0.52 -1.23
N VAL A 221 7.18 -1.32 -2.31
CA VAL A 221 7.88 -1.17 -3.59
C VAL A 221 6.96 -1.48 -4.77
N GLY A 222 7.29 -0.98 -5.94
CA GLY A 222 6.60 -1.32 -7.19
C GLY A 222 6.60 -0.21 -8.21
N MET A 223 6.09 -0.53 -9.41
CA MET A 223 6.04 0.40 -10.55
C MET A 223 5.03 1.53 -10.36
N GLU A 224 4.16 1.43 -9.37
CA GLU A 224 3.32 2.54 -8.92
C GLU A 224 4.15 3.71 -8.43
N ASP A 225 5.21 3.42 -7.68
CA ASP A 225 5.99 4.40 -6.92
C ASP A 225 7.30 4.77 -7.63
N HIS A 226 7.87 3.82 -8.40
CA HIS A 226 9.13 4.01 -9.09
C HIS A 226 9.34 2.96 -10.18
N ILE A 227 9.89 3.38 -11.34
CA ILE A 227 10.08 2.49 -12.49
C ILE A 227 11.53 2.06 -12.73
N TYR A 228 12.50 2.69 -12.05
CA TYR A 228 13.92 2.40 -12.26
C TYR A 228 14.47 1.42 -11.23
N TYR A 229 15.06 0.33 -11.68
CA TYR A 229 15.81 -0.58 -10.82
C TYR A 229 17.11 0.07 -10.32
N ARG A 230 17.81 0.79 -11.22
CA ARG A 230 18.97 1.64 -10.94
C ARG A 230 18.85 2.93 -11.77
N PRO A 231 19.64 3.97 -11.46
CA PRO A 231 19.66 5.18 -12.30
C PRO A 231 19.84 4.85 -13.79
N GLY A 232 18.85 5.18 -14.62
CA GLY A 232 18.86 4.92 -16.06
C GLY A 232 18.49 3.49 -16.51
N GLU A 233 18.27 2.56 -15.59
CA GLU A 233 17.90 1.17 -15.87
C GLU A 233 16.47 0.89 -15.37
N LEU A 234 15.53 0.63 -16.29
CA LEU A 234 14.18 0.27 -15.94
C LEU A 234 14.12 -1.12 -15.26
N ALA A 235 13.29 -1.26 -14.23
CA ALA A 235 12.88 -2.57 -13.75
C ALA A 235 12.03 -3.28 -14.81
N LYS A 236 12.21 -4.59 -14.96
CA LYS A 236 11.48 -5.40 -15.95
C LYS A 236 10.23 -6.05 -15.36
N SER A 237 10.17 -6.13 -14.05
CA SER A 237 9.05 -6.68 -13.28
C SER A 237 8.97 -6.00 -11.91
N ASN A 238 7.79 -5.98 -11.31
CA ASN A 238 7.63 -5.60 -9.91
C ASN A 238 8.38 -6.56 -8.97
N ALA A 239 8.51 -7.81 -9.37
CA ALA A 239 9.27 -8.83 -8.64
C ALA A 239 10.77 -8.46 -8.49
N ASP A 240 11.36 -7.70 -9.41
CA ASP A 240 12.75 -7.23 -9.29
C ASP A 240 12.94 -6.32 -8.06
N PHE A 241 11.98 -5.46 -7.80
CA PHE A 241 12.01 -4.59 -6.61
C PHE A 241 11.84 -5.40 -5.33
N VAL A 242 10.92 -6.36 -5.32
CA VAL A 242 10.70 -7.22 -4.15
C VAL A 242 11.95 -8.04 -3.84
N GLU A 243 12.55 -8.70 -4.83
CA GLU A 243 13.78 -9.48 -4.67
C GLU A 243 14.92 -8.64 -4.11
N ARG A 244 15.08 -7.39 -4.60
CA ARG A 244 16.07 -6.46 -4.08
C ARG A 244 15.87 -6.16 -2.60
N ILE A 245 14.63 -5.95 -2.15
CA ILE A 245 14.32 -5.67 -0.75
C ILE A 245 14.52 -6.90 0.13
N VAL A 246 14.14 -8.07 -0.34
CA VAL A 246 14.38 -9.34 0.37
C VAL A 246 15.87 -9.56 0.58
N ASN A 247 16.69 -9.35 -0.46
CA ASN A 247 18.14 -9.46 -0.36
C ASN A 247 18.72 -8.44 0.62
N LEU A 248 18.27 -7.17 0.55
CA LEU A 248 18.70 -6.12 1.48
C LEU A 248 18.30 -6.46 2.94
N SER A 249 17.11 -6.98 3.15
CA SER A 249 16.65 -7.39 4.47
C SER A 249 17.49 -8.52 5.06
N ASN A 250 17.82 -9.51 4.26
CA ASN A 250 18.67 -10.63 4.65
C ASN A 250 20.10 -10.16 5.01
N GLU A 251 20.69 -9.26 4.23
CA GLU A 251 21.99 -8.65 4.53
C GLU A 251 21.97 -7.84 5.85
N LEU A 252 20.83 -7.22 6.16
CA LEU A 252 20.62 -6.52 7.44
C LEU A 252 20.18 -7.44 8.58
N GLY A 253 20.12 -8.76 8.37
CA GLY A 253 19.80 -9.76 9.38
C GLY A 253 18.32 -9.80 9.81
N ARG A 254 17.40 -9.33 8.95
CA ARG A 254 15.96 -9.35 9.24
C ARG A 254 15.22 -10.25 8.25
N GLU A 255 14.56 -11.28 8.75
CA GLU A 255 13.73 -12.20 7.95
C GLU A 255 12.51 -11.50 7.37
N VAL A 256 12.05 -11.98 6.22
CA VAL A 256 10.82 -11.49 5.56
C VAL A 256 9.62 -12.33 5.99
N ALA A 257 8.50 -11.67 6.23
CA ALA A 257 7.26 -12.29 6.65
C ALA A 257 6.53 -12.95 5.47
N SER A 258 6.02 -14.16 5.66
CA SER A 258 5.01 -14.74 4.77
C SER A 258 3.67 -13.98 4.89
N PRO A 259 2.71 -14.18 3.97
CA PRO A 259 1.37 -13.59 4.11
C PRO A 259 0.68 -13.96 5.43
N GLU A 260 0.81 -15.21 5.90
CA GLU A 260 0.26 -15.65 7.18
C GLU A 260 0.92 -14.93 8.37
N GLU A 261 2.24 -14.78 8.36
CA GLU A 261 2.98 -14.06 9.40
C GLU A 261 2.65 -12.57 9.37
N ALA A 262 2.53 -11.96 8.18
CA ALA A 262 2.10 -10.57 8.02
C ALA A 262 0.68 -10.36 8.59
N ARG A 263 -0.23 -11.30 8.38
CA ARG A 263 -1.59 -11.28 8.98
C ARG A 263 -1.54 -11.23 10.50
N LYS A 264 -0.65 -12.01 11.11
CA LYS A 264 -0.46 -12.04 12.58
C LYS A 264 0.17 -10.73 13.08
N ILE A 265 1.23 -10.26 12.45
CA ILE A 265 1.94 -9.01 12.81
C ILE A 265 0.96 -7.82 12.78
N LEU A 266 0.13 -7.75 11.74
CA LEU A 266 -0.81 -6.66 11.52
C LEU A 266 -2.16 -6.87 12.22
N THR A 267 -2.33 -7.99 12.92
CA THR A 267 -3.56 -8.35 13.65
C THR A 267 -4.81 -8.23 12.75
N LEU A 268 -4.73 -8.85 11.57
CA LEU A 268 -5.86 -8.83 10.64
C LEU A 268 -6.96 -9.79 11.08
N PRO A 269 -8.24 -9.43 10.85
CA PRO A 269 -9.34 -10.34 11.14
C PRO A 269 -9.21 -11.64 10.33
N VAL A 270 -9.48 -12.78 10.99
CA VAL A 270 -9.63 -14.05 10.30
C VAL A 270 -10.97 -14.04 9.58
N ARG A 271 -10.97 -14.41 8.30
CA ARG A 271 -12.18 -14.50 7.49
C ARG A 271 -12.60 -15.97 7.35
N ASP A 272 -13.89 -16.23 7.50
CA ASP A 272 -14.45 -17.55 7.27
C ASP A 272 -14.16 -18.01 5.84
N GLY A 273 -13.52 -19.17 5.69
CA GLY A 273 -13.08 -19.74 4.41
C GLY A 273 -11.55 -19.83 4.22
N GLN A 274 -10.73 -19.20 5.06
CA GLN A 274 -9.25 -19.26 4.97
C GLN A 274 -8.62 -20.35 5.87
N LEU A 275 -9.39 -21.09 6.66
CA LEU A 275 -8.90 -22.12 7.57
C LEU A 275 -9.14 -23.57 7.06
N ALA A 276 -9.63 -23.78 5.84
CA ALA A 276 -10.10 -25.10 5.41
C ALA A 276 -9.05 -26.04 4.80
N ASP A 277 -7.84 -25.57 4.49
CA ASP A 277 -6.88 -26.38 3.70
C ASP A 277 -5.57 -26.79 4.41
N HIS A 278 -5.49 -26.70 5.74
CA HIS A 278 -4.28 -27.15 6.48
C HIS A 278 -4.62 -28.03 7.71
N MET A 279 -5.53 -28.99 7.56
CA MET A 279 -5.66 -30.14 8.50
C MET A 279 -5.45 -31.46 7.77
#